data_aa1dc540ad3134a413e59acbfe7f5de9
#
_entry.id   aa1dc540ad3134a413e59acbfe7f5de9
#
_cell.length_a   1.000
_cell.length_b   1.000
_cell.length_c   1.000
_cell.angle_alpha   90.00
_cell.angle_beta   90.00
_cell.angle_gamma   90.00
#
_symmetry.space_group_name_H-M   'P 1'
#
loop_
_entity.id
_entity.type
_entity.pdbx_description
1 polymer ?
#
loop_
_entity_poly.entity_id
_entity_poly.type
_entity_poly.pdbx_seq_one_letter_code
_entity_poly.pdbx_strand_id
1 'polypeptide(L)'
;MPELNSTEQLRKWFRSCPALSVKNRFGVDYLSGNPTEYALYAVPSAIHYHENVLGEEVPDDIQTQNFIFASKESYGSDVQQNLDNLGFYEDVIAWIIEQNSVRNFPTLSCGKVKSIIPTLTAFPAEIGSDAAKYQIQLQLTYKRQ
;
A
#
# COMPACT_ATOMS: atom_id res chain seq x y z
N MET A 1 -19.76 6.14 16.34
CA MET A 1 -19.26 5.79 15.02
C MET A 1 -18.25 4.67 15.13
N PRO A 2 -18.36 3.64 14.29
CA PRO A 2 -17.30 2.64 14.27
C PRO A 2 -15.98 3.27 13.85
N GLU A 3 -14.90 2.86 14.46
CA GLU A 3 -13.56 3.28 14.05
C GLU A 3 -13.23 2.66 12.68
N LEU A 4 -12.48 3.42 11.88
CA LEU A 4 -11.99 2.91 10.61
C LEU A 4 -10.91 1.87 10.88
N ASN A 5 -10.90 0.78 10.12
CA ASN A 5 -9.82 -0.18 10.22
C ASN A 5 -8.54 0.37 9.57
N SER A 6 -7.42 -0.30 9.84
CA SER A 6 -6.09 0.16 9.37
C SER A 6 -6.01 0.27 7.86
N THR A 7 -6.64 -0.66 7.14
CA THR A 7 -6.62 -0.66 5.67
C THR A 7 -7.35 0.57 5.12
N GLU A 8 -8.51 0.92 5.69
CA GLU A 8 -9.26 2.11 5.27
C GLU A 8 -8.49 3.39 5.61
N GLN A 9 -7.84 3.43 6.76
CA GLN A 9 -7.03 4.58 7.17
C GLN A 9 -5.83 4.77 6.25
N LEU A 10 -5.20 3.67 5.84
CA LEU A 10 -4.10 3.70 4.87
C LEU A 10 -4.60 4.14 3.49
N ARG A 11 -5.75 3.66 3.06
CA ARG A 11 -6.36 4.06 1.79
C ARG A 11 -6.62 5.56 1.75
N LYS A 12 -7.12 6.12 2.84
CA LYS A 12 -7.34 7.58 2.96
C LYS A 12 -6.04 8.35 2.84
N TRP A 13 -4.99 7.86 3.47
CA TRP A 13 -3.67 8.48 3.36
C TRP A 13 -3.17 8.48 1.92
N PHE A 14 -3.33 7.36 1.20
CA PHE A 14 -2.95 7.27 -0.21
C PHE A 14 -3.71 8.26 -1.09
N ARG A 15 -4.94 8.61 -0.74
CA ARG A 15 -5.72 9.59 -1.49
C ARG A 15 -5.09 10.98 -1.49
N SER A 16 -4.15 11.26 -0.60
CA SER A 16 -3.42 12.53 -0.62
C SER A 16 -2.24 12.52 -1.60
N CYS A 17 -1.93 11.39 -2.22
CA CYS A 17 -0.86 11.30 -3.21
C CYS A 17 -1.27 12.02 -4.51
N PRO A 18 -0.49 13.03 -4.94
CA PRO A 18 -0.87 13.79 -6.14
C PRO A 18 -0.79 12.99 -7.44
N ALA A 19 -0.07 11.86 -7.45
CA ALA A 19 0.01 11.00 -8.63
C ALA A 19 -1.29 10.23 -8.87
N LEU A 20 -2.13 10.02 -7.84
CA LEU A 20 -3.39 9.30 -7.95
C LEU A 20 -4.51 10.24 -8.40
N SER A 21 -5.27 9.83 -9.40
CA SER A 21 -6.46 10.58 -9.83
C SER A 21 -7.61 10.36 -8.85
N VAL A 22 -8.20 11.45 -8.35
CA VAL A 22 -9.37 11.37 -7.46
C VAL A 22 -10.61 10.81 -8.17
N LYS A 23 -10.61 10.81 -9.50
CA LYS A 23 -11.72 10.29 -10.31
C LYS A 23 -11.68 8.77 -10.43
N ASN A 24 -10.52 8.15 -10.20
CA ASN A 24 -10.36 6.71 -10.32
C ASN A 24 -10.83 6.02 -9.03
N ARG A 25 -11.47 4.87 -9.21
CA ARG A 25 -11.88 4.06 -8.08
C ARG A 25 -10.66 3.56 -7.30
N PHE A 26 -10.77 3.57 -5.98
CA PHE A 26 -9.76 3.01 -5.09
C PHE A 26 -10.42 1.96 -4.20
N GLY A 27 -10.27 0.71 -4.56
CA GLY A 27 -10.88 -0.41 -3.85
C GLY A 27 -9.98 -1.01 -2.78
N VAL A 28 -10.54 -2.00 -2.09
CA VAL A 28 -9.82 -2.81 -1.11
C VAL A 28 -10.03 -4.27 -1.49
N ASP A 29 -8.94 -5.01 -1.62
CA ASP A 29 -8.91 -6.43 -1.97
C ASP A 29 -9.65 -6.77 -3.29
N TYR A 30 -9.87 -5.77 -4.16
CA TYR A 30 -10.60 -5.98 -5.40
C TYR A 30 -10.26 -4.94 -6.46
N LEU A 31 -10.01 -5.41 -7.68
CA LEU A 31 -9.91 -4.57 -8.89
C LEU A 31 -10.95 -5.08 -9.89
N SER A 32 -11.73 -4.15 -10.46
CA SER A 32 -12.85 -4.53 -11.34
C SER A 32 -12.43 -4.97 -12.73
N GLY A 33 -11.23 -4.64 -13.16
CA GLY A 33 -10.79 -4.97 -14.51
C GLY A 33 -10.82 -3.81 -15.49
N ASN A 34 -11.34 -2.67 -15.08
CA ASN A 34 -11.35 -1.45 -15.89
C ASN A 34 -10.11 -0.62 -15.64
N PRO A 35 -9.38 -0.18 -16.68
CA PRO A 35 -8.35 0.83 -16.52
C PRO A 35 -8.99 2.21 -16.34
N THR A 36 -8.49 3.12 -15.56
CA THR A 36 -7.47 2.94 -14.53
C THR A 36 -8.20 2.84 -13.20
N GLU A 37 -7.78 1.90 -12.39
CA GLU A 37 -8.43 1.66 -11.10
C GLU A 37 -7.34 1.25 -10.12
N TYR A 38 -7.48 1.72 -8.86
CA TYR A 38 -6.52 1.41 -7.81
C TYR A 38 -7.12 0.48 -6.79
N ALA A 39 -6.28 -0.28 -6.11
CA ALA A 39 -6.70 -1.09 -4.97
C ALA A 39 -5.56 -1.28 -3.99
N LEU A 40 -5.94 -1.48 -2.74
CA LEU A 40 -5.03 -1.80 -1.65
C LEU A 40 -5.35 -3.20 -1.16
N TYR A 41 -4.34 -4.06 -1.09
CA TYR A 41 -4.47 -5.43 -0.62
C TYR A 41 -3.66 -5.61 0.66
N ALA A 42 -4.28 -6.19 1.69
CA ALA A 42 -3.56 -6.60 2.88
C ALA A 42 -2.84 -7.92 2.59
N VAL A 43 -1.57 -7.99 2.96
CA VAL A 43 -0.75 -9.20 2.78
C VAL A 43 -0.61 -9.87 4.15
N PRO A 44 -0.76 -11.20 4.24
CA PRO A 44 -0.52 -11.89 5.50
C PRO A 44 0.85 -11.52 6.06
N SER A 45 0.88 -11.08 7.31
CA SER A 45 2.10 -10.61 7.97
C SER A 45 2.21 -11.27 9.33
N ALA A 46 3.42 -11.60 9.73
CA ALA A 46 3.65 -12.20 11.04
C ALA A 46 3.31 -11.20 12.15
N ILE A 47 2.57 -11.67 13.15
CA ILE A 47 2.37 -10.92 14.37
C ILE A 47 3.53 -11.26 15.29
N HIS A 48 4.24 -10.24 15.77
CA HIS A 48 5.44 -10.44 16.59
C HIS A 48 5.07 -10.53 18.06
N TYR A 49 5.61 -11.55 18.72
CA TYR A 49 5.38 -11.82 20.15
C TYR A 49 6.70 -11.92 20.88
N HIS A 50 6.66 -11.73 22.17
CA HIS A 50 7.79 -12.03 23.05
C HIS A 50 7.25 -12.67 24.33
N GLU A 51 8.12 -13.37 25.04
CA GLU A 51 7.80 -13.98 26.33
C GLU A 51 8.11 -13.00 27.46
N ASN A 52 7.13 -12.78 28.34
CA ASN A 52 7.34 -11.93 29.50
C ASN A 52 7.98 -12.71 30.67
N VAL A 53 8.19 -12.04 31.80
CA VAL A 53 8.85 -12.67 32.97
C VAL A 53 8.05 -13.83 33.58
N LEU A 54 6.75 -13.92 33.29
CA LEU A 54 5.88 -15.00 33.77
C LEU A 54 5.82 -16.17 32.80
N GLY A 55 6.54 -16.11 31.67
CA GLY A 55 6.51 -17.14 30.64
C GLY A 55 5.35 -17.06 29.69
N GLU A 56 4.59 -15.96 29.71
CA GLU A 56 3.46 -15.75 28.82
C GLU A 56 3.88 -15.07 27.52
N GLU A 57 3.34 -15.50 26.39
CA GLU A 57 3.56 -14.83 25.12
C GLU A 57 2.67 -13.60 25.03
N VAL A 58 3.29 -12.43 24.85
CA VAL A 58 2.58 -11.17 24.69
C VAL A 58 3.01 -10.50 23.38
N PRO A 59 2.09 -9.80 22.70
CA PRO A 59 2.46 -9.12 21.45
C PRO A 59 3.50 -8.03 21.69
N ASP A 60 4.45 -7.93 20.76
CA ASP A 60 5.45 -6.86 20.80
C ASP A 60 4.78 -5.50 20.63
N ASP A 61 5.40 -4.47 21.20
CA ASP A 61 4.94 -3.10 21.02
C ASP A 61 5.06 -2.64 19.57
N ILE A 62 6.10 -3.11 18.87
CA ILE A 62 6.34 -2.77 17.47
C ILE A 62 5.83 -3.92 16.60
N GLN A 63 4.95 -3.59 15.66
CA GLN A 63 4.38 -4.54 14.72
C GLN A 63 4.59 -4.05 13.30
N THR A 64 4.61 -5.00 12.36
CA THR A 64 4.69 -4.70 10.93
C THR A 64 3.50 -5.31 10.21
N GLN A 65 3.04 -4.61 9.16
CA GLN A 65 1.98 -5.07 8.27
C GLN A 65 2.39 -4.78 6.84
N ASN A 66 2.34 -5.78 5.99
CA ASN A 66 2.63 -5.62 4.58
C ASN A 66 1.35 -5.38 3.80
N PHE A 67 1.45 -4.52 2.79
CA PHE A 67 0.35 -4.18 1.90
C PHE A 67 0.84 -4.19 0.46
N ILE A 68 -0.09 -4.44 -0.46
CA ILE A 68 0.15 -4.28 -1.89
C ILE A 68 -0.73 -3.12 -2.36
N PHE A 69 -0.11 -2.13 -3.00
CA PHE A 69 -0.82 -1.11 -3.77
C PHE A 69 -0.78 -1.53 -5.22
N ALA A 70 -1.93 -1.66 -5.83
CA ALA A 70 -2.08 -2.16 -7.19
C ALA A 70 -2.96 -1.24 -8.02
N SER A 71 -2.75 -1.29 -9.34
CA SER A 71 -3.64 -0.61 -10.27
C SER A 71 -3.83 -1.46 -11.52
N LYS A 72 -4.99 -1.28 -12.16
CA LYS A 72 -5.25 -1.83 -13.49
C LYS A 72 -4.94 -0.73 -14.49
N GLU A 73 -3.98 -0.99 -15.37
CA GLU A 73 -3.51 -0.02 -16.34
C GLU A 73 -3.68 -0.56 -17.75
N SER A 74 -3.85 0.33 -18.73
CA SER A 74 -3.82 -0.06 -20.13
C SER A 74 -2.46 -0.65 -20.47
N TYR A 75 -2.44 -1.74 -21.23
CA TYR A 75 -1.23 -2.50 -21.48
C TYR A 75 -1.28 -3.10 -22.89
N GLY A 76 -0.14 -3.16 -23.52
CA GLY A 76 -0.01 -3.75 -24.86
C GLY A 76 1.41 -3.61 -25.37
N SER A 77 1.56 -3.61 -26.68
CA SER A 77 2.87 -3.48 -27.35
C SER A 77 3.37 -2.05 -27.45
N ASP A 78 2.57 -1.06 -27.05
CA ASP A 78 2.97 0.35 -27.06
C ASP A 78 4.00 0.61 -25.98
N VAL A 79 5.24 0.86 -26.39
CA VAL A 79 6.37 1.09 -25.47
C VAL A 79 6.10 2.32 -24.58
N GLN A 80 5.56 3.41 -25.17
CA GLN A 80 5.32 4.63 -24.40
C GLN A 80 4.27 4.40 -23.30
N GLN A 81 3.19 3.67 -23.61
CA GLN A 81 2.17 3.36 -22.61
C GLN A 81 2.77 2.56 -21.46
N ASN A 82 3.60 1.57 -21.75
CA ASN A 82 4.21 0.74 -20.71
C ASN A 82 5.23 1.53 -19.89
N LEU A 83 5.95 2.44 -20.50
CA LEU A 83 6.85 3.35 -19.78
C LEU A 83 6.07 4.31 -18.88
N ASP A 84 4.94 4.83 -19.35
CA ASP A 84 4.09 5.71 -18.55
C ASP A 84 3.55 4.98 -17.32
N ASN A 85 3.18 3.70 -17.47
CA ASN A 85 2.72 2.88 -16.34
C ASN A 85 3.82 2.76 -15.26
N LEU A 86 5.05 2.49 -15.67
CA LEU A 86 6.17 2.40 -14.73
C LEU A 86 6.52 3.75 -14.13
N GLY A 87 6.46 4.83 -14.93
CA GLY A 87 6.70 6.19 -14.47
C GLY A 87 5.72 6.63 -13.40
N PHE A 88 4.45 6.26 -13.55
CA PHE A 88 3.43 6.49 -12.51
C PHE A 88 3.85 5.88 -11.17
N TYR A 89 4.33 4.63 -11.19
CA TYR A 89 4.75 3.94 -9.97
C TYR A 89 6.03 4.53 -9.38
N GLU A 90 6.95 4.99 -10.22
CA GLU A 90 8.13 5.71 -9.74
C GLU A 90 7.72 6.96 -8.95
N ASP A 91 6.72 7.70 -9.45
CA ASP A 91 6.19 8.88 -8.76
C ASP A 91 5.53 8.52 -7.44
N VAL A 92 4.74 7.43 -7.40
CA VAL A 92 4.11 6.95 -6.17
C VAL A 92 5.16 6.55 -5.15
N ILE A 93 6.17 5.78 -5.56
CA ILE A 93 7.25 5.34 -4.68
C ILE A 93 8.01 6.55 -4.11
N ALA A 94 8.35 7.51 -4.97
CA ALA A 94 9.04 8.73 -4.54
C ALA A 94 8.22 9.52 -3.53
N TRP A 95 6.91 9.62 -3.74
CA TRP A 95 6.01 10.29 -2.80
C TRP A 95 5.99 9.58 -1.44
N ILE A 96 5.91 8.25 -1.43
CA ILE A 96 5.91 7.48 -0.18
C ILE A 96 7.21 7.71 0.58
N ILE A 97 8.35 7.65 -0.10
CA ILE A 97 9.66 7.89 0.51
C ILE A 97 9.72 9.30 1.10
N GLU A 98 9.21 10.29 0.37
CA GLU A 98 9.17 11.67 0.85
C GLU A 98 8.29 11.81 2.10
N GLN A 99 7.10 11.20 2.10
CA GLN A 99 6.20 11.24 3.26
C GLN A 99 6.87 10.62 4.49
N ASN A 100 7.59 9.52 4.29
CA ASN A 100 8.33 8.89 5.37
C ASN A 100 9.42 9.81 5.92
N SER A 101 10.11 10.53 5.05
CA SER A 101 11.18 11.48 5.41
C SER A 101 10.65 12.66 6.24
N VAL A 102 9.51 13.21 5.87
CA VAL A 102 8.88 14.34 6.59
C VAL A 102 7.93 13.87 7.69
N ARG A 103 7.83 12.57 7.92
CA ARG A 103 6.98 11.96 8.95
C ARG A 103 5.50 12.25 8.80
N ASN A 104 5.04 12.37 7.57
CA ASN A 104 3.61 12.50 7.27
C ASN A 104 3.00 11.10 7.07
N PHE A 105 2.64 10.47 8.17
CA PHE A 105 2.17 9.08 8.19
C PHE A 105 0.65 9.00 8.22
N PRO A 106 0.07 7.85 7.78
CA PRO A 106 -1.36 7.63 7.99
C PRO A 106 -1.68 7.59 9.48
N THR A 107 -2.87 8.05 9.84
CA THR A 107 -3.35 7.98 11.21
C THR A 107 -4.07 6.67 11.42
N LEU A 108 -3.54 5.83 12.32
CA LEU A 108 -4.10 4.52 12.62
C LEU A 108 -4.70 4.48 14.02
N SER A 109 -5.85 3.84 14.15
CA SER A 109 -6.49 3.61 15.47
C SER A 109 -5.72 2.60 16.29
N CYS A 110 -5.05 1.63 15.64
CA CYS A 110 -4.37 0.53 16.34
C CYS A 110 -3.01 0.93 16.91
N GLY A 111 -2.46 2.08 16.54
CA GLY A 111 -1.17 2.49 17.03
C GLY A 111 -0.59 3.68 16.29
N LYS A 112 0.63 4.03 16.66
CA LYS A 112 1.37 5.14 16.05
C LYS A 112 2.30 4.60 14.98
N VAL A 113 2.14 5.09 13.75
CA VAL A 113 3.00 4.70 12.63
C VAL A 113 4.41 5.23 12.84
N LYS A 114 5.39 4.37 12.64
CA LYS A 114 6.81 4.71 12.70
C LYS A 114 7.43 4.86 11.32
N SER A 115 7.00 4.04 10.38
CA SER A 115 7.47 4.10 9.00
C SER A 115 6.50 3.42 8.07
N ILE A 116 6.51 3.86 6.82
CA ILE A 116 5.86 3.17 5.72
C ILE A 116 6.82 3.23 4.54
N ILE A 117 7.30 2.09 4.09
CA ILE A 117 8.34 2.03 3.07
C ILE A 117 7.95 1.07 1.95
N PRO A 118 8.22 1.43 0.70
CA PRO A 118 8.08 0.49 -0.40
C PRO A 118 9.22 -0.54 -0.32
N THR A 119 8.87 -1.81 -0.48
CA THR A 119 9.82 -2.92 -0.37
C THR A 119 10.08 -3.61 -1.70
N LEU A 120 9.17 -3.46 -2.67
CA LEU A 120 9.34 -3.99 -4.02
C LEU A 120 8.98 -2.90 -5.03
N THR A 121 9.77 -2.80 -6.10
CA THR A 121 9.46 -1.91 -7.22
C THR A 121 8.31 -2.47 -8.05
N ALA A 122 7.69 -1.60 -8.86
CA ALA A 122 6.54 -1.98 -9.66
C ALA A 122 6.87 -2.96 -10.76
N PHE A 123 5.92 -3.85 -11.02
CA PHE A 123 5.99 -4.81 -12.13
C PHE A 123 4.57 -5.21 -12.52
N PRO A 124 4.36 -5.64 -13.77
CA PRO A 124 3.06 -6.17 -14.18
C PRO A 124 2.90 -7.58 -13.63
N ALA A 125 2.07 -7.72 -12.59
CA ALA A 125 1.86 -8.99 -11.89
C ALA A 125 0.89 -9.90 -12.64
N GLU A 126 -0.10 -9.32 -13.32
CA GLU A 126 -1.04 -10.06 -14.15
C GLU A 126 -1.21 -9.31 -15.47
N ILE A 127 -1.03 -10.01 -16.58
CA ILE A 127 -1.06 -9.43 -17.92
C ILE A 127 -2.24 -9.99 -18.68
N GLY A 128 -3.13 -9.10 -19.14
CA GLY A 128 -4.24 -9.44 -20.02
C GLY A 128 -3.95 -8.96 -21.45
N SER A 129 -4.98 -9.02 -22.31
CA SER A 129 -4.83 -8.64 -23.71
C SER A 129 -4.63 -7.14 -23.93
N ASP A 130 -5.32 -6.31 -23.13
CA ASP A 130 -5.30 -4.84 -23.29
C ASP A 130 -5.12 -4.10 -21.98
N ALA A 131 -4.96 -4.83 -20.87
CA ALA A 131 -4.74 -4.26 -19.55
C ALA A 131 -3.86 -5.17 -18.71
N ALA A 132 -3.15 -4.59 -17.76
CA ALA A 132 -2.30 -5.34 -16.84
C ALA A 132 -2.49 -4.81 -15.42
N LYS A 133 -2.35 -5.71 -14.45
CA LYS A 133 -2.31 -5.34 -13.04
C LYS A 133 -0.86 -5.09 -12.65
N TYR A 134 -0.54 -3.84 -12.35
CA TYR A 134 0.76 -3.45 -11.78
C TYR A 134 0.64 -3.37 -10.28
N GLN A 135 1.74 -3.62 -9.57
CA GLN A 135 1.71 -3.54 -8.10
C GLN A 135 3.09 -3.23 -7.53
N ILE A 136 3.06 -2.62 -6.35
CA ILE A 136 4.22 -2.46 -5.47
C ILE A 136 3.87 -3.03 -4.11
N GLN A 137 4.87 -3.43 -3.35
CA GLN A 137 4.67 -3.89 -1.98
C GLN A 137 5.20 -2.86 -1.00
N LEU A 138 4.47 -2.66 0.09
CA LEU A 138 4.77 -1.68 1.14
C LEU A 138 4.85 -2.40 2.48
N GLN A 139 5.69 -1.87 3.37
CA GLN A 139 5.75 -2.33 4.75
C GLN A 139 5.44 -1.16 5.67
N LEU A 140 4.41 -1.34 6.49
CA LEU A 140 3.99 -0.40 7.52
C LEU A 140 4.48 -0.91 8.86
N THR A 141 5.23 -0.08 9.59
CA THR A 141 5.69 -0.39 10.95
C THR A 141 5.04 0.59 11.90
N TYR A 142 4.45 0.08 12.98
CA TYR A 142 3.76 0.91 13.95
C TYR A 142 3.98 0.41 15.37
N LYS A 143 3.82 1.33 16.32
CA LYS A 143 3.84 1.01 17.74
C LYS A 143 2.42 0.89 18.23
N ARG A 144 2.07 -0.26 18.81
CA ARG A 144 0.75 -0.50 19.39
C ARG A 144 0.48 0.46 20.55
N GLN A 145 -0.81 0.76 20.69
CA GLN A 145 -1.29 1.49 21.86
C GLN A 145 -1.65 0.55 22.99
#